data_1eec383f94e32b617cd02afd04d8359f
#
_entry.id   1eec383f94e32b617cd02afd04d8359f
#
_cell.length_a   1.000
_cell.length_b   1.000
_cell.length_c   1.000
_cell.angle_alpha   90.00
_cell.angle_beta   90.00
_cell.angle_gamma   90.00
#
_symmetry.space_group_name_H-M   'P 1'
#
loop_
_entity.id
_entity.type
_entity.pdbx_description
1 polymer ?
#
loop_
_entity_poly.entity_id
_entity_poly.type
_entity_poly.pdbx_seq_one_letter_code
_entity_poly.pdbx_strand_id
1 'polypeptide(L)'
;YASPEFRSTDGGDTVSSANKYVGYKAYFDGTSDKKFTGIRMIDDYTYSVTIVAEELPYFFDTTYASLWPLPMSVIAPGCDIVDDGTGAQITGEFTNELLAETINTVGTGYRYMPKVTCGPYQLTAYNDGDKQATLTINPNFKGTYDGVKPSIETIVVKKTVPATSMDELLAGSVDMLDATPDGPQIENGLDHVEAGEISYVSYDRAGYGQIQFSCDFGPTQFPEVRQAIAYCLDRDNFVKQFTLGHGSVVNGPYGLSQWEYKDNKAALDERLNPYT
;
A
#
# COMPACT_ATOMS: atom_id res chain seq x y z
N TYR A 1 2.05 -1.38 15.67
CA TYR A 1 0.88 -1.76 14.85
C TYR A 1 -0.03 -2.79 15.54
N ALA A 2 0.52 -3.70 16.33
CA ALA A 2 -0.23 -4.80 16.94
C ALA A 2 -0.86 -4.44 18.28
N SER A 3 -0.46 -3.34 18.91
CA SER A 3 -0.97 -2.98 20.24
C SER A 3 -2.39 -2.42 20.19
N PRO A 4 -3.20 -2.68 21.21
CA PRO A 4 -4.55 -2.11 21.32
C PRO A 4 -4.55 -0.59 21.28
N GLU A 5 -3.57 0.04 21.93
CA GLU A 5 -3.42 1.49 21.99
C GLU A 5 -3.22 2.10 20.60
N PHE A 6 -2.33 1.51 19.80
CA PHE A 6 -2.10 1.99 18.43
C PHE A 6 -3.32 1.77 17.54
N ARG A 7 -3.95 0.60 17.63
CA ARG A 7 -5.12 0.27 16.82
C ARG A 7 -6.30 1.21 17.09
N SER A 8 -6.58 1.52 18.34
CA SER A 8 -7.65 2.45 18.68
C SER A 8 -7.34 3.90 18.26
N THR A 9 -6.07 4.31 18.30
CA THR A 9 -5.63 5.64 17.84
C THR A 9 -5.79 5.80 16.33
N ASP A 10 -5.52 4.74 15.58
CA ASP A 10 -5.65 4.74 14.14
C ASP A 10 -7.10 4.65 13.63
N GLY A 11 -8.07 4.57 14.54
CA GLY A 11 -9.49 4.40 14.21
C GLY A 11 -9.77 3.05 13.54
N GLY A 12 -8.81 2.14 13.63
CA GLY A 12 -8.86 0.85 12.98
C GLY A 12 -9.62 -0.19 13.80
N ASP A 13 -10.01 -1.23 13.10
CA ASP A 13 -10.60 -2.40 13.70
C ASP A 13 -9.68 -3.05 14.73
N THR A 14 -10.29 -3.85 15.56
CA THR A 14 -9.60 -4.71 16.52
C THR A 14 -8.71 -5.78 15.87
N VAL A 15 -8.86 -6.00 14.56
CA VAL A 15 -8.07 -6.97 13.80
C VAL A 15 -6.89 -6.27 13.11
N SER A 16 -5.69 -6.61 13.53
CA SER A 16 -4.44 -6.19 12.89
C SER A 16 -3.94 -7.28 11.94
N SER A 17 -3.19 -6.89 10.90
CA SER A 17 -2.44 -7.86 10.09
C SER A 17 -1.43 -8.67 10.90
N ALA A 18 -1.12 -8.23 12.11
CA ALA A 18 -0.30 -8.96 13.07
C ALA A 18 -0.97 -10.22 13.66
N ASN A 19 -2.26 -10.47 13.40
CA ASN A 19 -2.96 -11.70 13.80
C ASN A 19 -2.31 -12.99 13.23
N LYS A 20 -1.50 -12.85 12.20
CA LYS A 20 -0.70 -13.92 11.58
C LYS A 20 0.52 -14.33 12.38
N TYR A 21 0.89 -13.55 13.39
CA TYR A 21 2.09 -13.81 14.20
C TYR A 21 1.75 -14.57 15.48
N VAL A 22 2.62 -15.50 15.84
CA VAL A 22 2.50 -16.27 17.09
C VAL A 22 2.38 -15.32 18.28
N GLY A 23 1.41 -15.60 19.17
CA GLY A 23 1.21 -14.82 20.39
C GLY A 23 0.44 -13.51 20.21
N TYR A 24 -0.01 -13.15 19.00
CA TYR A 24 -0.77 -11.93 18.76
C TYR A 24 -1.98 -11.81 19.69
N LYS A 25 -2.81 -12.86 19.76
CA LYS A 25 -4.05 -12.80 20.54
C LYS A 25 -3.77 -12.55 22.03
N ALA A 26 -2.80 -13.23 22.61
CA ALA A 26 -2.44 -13.06 24.00
C ALA A 26 -1.87 -11.64 24.28
N TYR A 27 -1.09 -11.12 23.34
CA TYR A 27 -0.57 -9.75 23.41
C TYR A 27 -1.71 -8.72 23.34
N PHE A 28 -2.59 -8.85 22.38
CA PHE A 28 -3.71 -7.91 22.13
C PHE A 28 -4.72 -7.93 23.29
N ASP A 29 -5.04 -9.12 23.81
CA ASP A 29 -5.98 -9.29 24.94
C ASP A 29 -5.34 -8.96 26.31
N GLY A 30 -4.03 -8.61 26.34
CA GLY A 30 -3.31 -8.26 27.57
C GLY A 30 -3.00 -9.45 28.48
N THR A 31 -3.07 -10.68 28.00
CA THR A 31 -2.83 -11.92 28.77
C THR A 31 -1.39 -12.42 28.70
N SER A 32 -0.51 -11.74 27.99
CA SER A 32 0.89 -12.11 27.76
C SER A 32 1.90 -11.25 28.53
N ASP A 33 1.50 -10.60 29.62
CA ASP A 33 2.34 -9.64 30.35
C ASP A 33 2.94 -8.55 29.43
N LYS A 34 2.16 -8.11 28.44
CA LYS A 34 2.55 -7.14 27.40
C LYS A 34 3.70 -7.61 26.50
N LYS A 35 4.01 -8.90 26.46
CA LYS A 35 5.03 -9.47 25.57
C LYS A 35 4.41 -10.03 24.30
N PHE A 36 4.99 -9.67 23.16
CA PHE A 36 4.63 -10.25 21.88
C PHE A 36 5.65 -11.33 21.50
N THR A 37 5.31 -12.59 21.81
CA THR A 37 6.25 -13.73 21.70
C THR A 37 6.66 -14.06 20.27
N GLY A 38 5.81 -13.75 19.28
CA GLY A 38 6.09 -13.96 17.86
C GLY A 38 6.94 -12.85 17.21
N ILE A 39 7.29 -11.80 17.96
CA ILE A 39 8.21 -10.75 17.51
C ILE A 39 9.40 -10.73 18.46
N ARG A 40 10.60 -10.73 17.88
CA ARG A 40 11.85 -10.74 18.64
C ARG A 40 12.78 -9.64 18.14
N MET A 41 13.36 -8.90 19.06
CA MET A 41 14.44 -7.97 18.79
C MET A 41 15.76 -8.71 19.04
N ILE A 42 16.48 -9.02 17.97
CA ILE A 42 17.74 -9.79 18.05
C ILE A 42 18.90 -8.85 18.39
N ASP A 43 18.95 -7.72 17.72
CA ASP A 43 19.88 -6.62 17.97
C ASP A 43 19.28 -5.29 17.45
N ASP A 44 20.04 -4.20 17.48
CA ASP A 44 19.58 -2.85 17.07
C ASP A 44 19.11 -2.77 15.61
N TYR A 45 19.50 -3.70 14.76
CA TYR A 45 19.22 -3.71 13.32
C TYR A 45 18.48 -4.95 12.84
N THR A 46 18.27 -5.91 13.73
CA THR A 46 17.72 -7.22 13.36
C THR A 46 16.52 -7.56 14.24
N TYR A 47 15.43 -7.87 13.61
CA TYR A 47 14.26 -8.45 14.29
C TYR A 47 13.81 -9.72 13.56
N SER A 48 13.05 -10.56 14.24
CA SER A 48 12.38 -11.70 13.63
C SER A 48 10.89 -11.70 13.92
N VAL A 49 10.13 -12.28 13.00
CA VAL A 49 8.70 -12.58 13.18
C VAL A 49 8.47 -14.07 13.02
N THR A 50 7.59 -14.64 13.83
CA THR A 50 7.18 -16.04 13.75
C THR A 50 5.72 -16.07 13.30
N ILE A 51 5.48 -16.64 12.12
CA ILE A 51 4.16 -16.76 11.52
C ILE A 51 3.46 -17.99 12.09
N VAL A 52 2.15 -17.93 12.34
CA VAL A 52 1.37 -19.09 12.79
C VAL A 52 1.29 -20.14 11.67
N ALA A 53 1.29 -21.41 12.05
CA ALA A 53 1.36 -22.50 11.09
C ALA A 53 0.12 -22.59 10.17
N GLU A 54 -1.02 -22.11 10.64
CA GLU A 54 -2.28 -22.09 9.91
C GLU A 54 -2.25 -21.17 8.69
N GLU A 55 -1.36 -20.17 8.69
CA GLU A 55 -1.16 -19.23 7.58
C GLU A 55 -0.19 -19.77 6.51
N LEU A 56 0.40 -20.93 6.71
CA LEU A 56 1.37 -21.55 5.81
C LEU A 56 0.80 -22.86 5.20
N PRO A 57 1.16 -23.21 3.98
CA PRO A 57 1.99 -22.45 3.03
C PRO A 57 1.22 -21.28 2.38
N TYR A 58 1.90 -20.17 2.17
CA TYR A 58 1.35 -19.00 1.52
C TYR A 58 2.30 -18.49 0.43
N PHE A 59 1.74 -18.09 -0.72
CA PHE A 59 2.51 -17.65 -1.89
C PHE A 59 3.48 -16.51 -1.61
N PHE A 60 3.02 -15.56 -0.84
CA PHE A 60 3.75 -14.35 -0.47
C PHE A 60 4.04 -14.34 1.02
N ASP A 61 4.58 -15.41 1.55
CA ASP A 61 4.94 -15.52 2.96
C ASP A 61 5.87 -14.40 3.43
N THR A 62 6.75 -13.90 2.54
CA THR A 62 7.61 -12.75 2.80
C THR A 62 6.83 -11.45 3.06
N THR A 63 5.60 -11.31 2.57
CA THR A 63 4.77 -10.14 2.87
C THR A 63 4.39 -10.07 4.35
N TYR A 64 4.37 -11.20 5.04
CA TYR A 64 4.12 -11.22 6.48
C TYR A 64 5.26 -10.59 7.29
N ALA A 65 6.47 -10.61 6.77
CA ALA A 65 7.64 -9.96 7.37
C ALA A 65 7.85 -8.52 6.88
N SER A 66 7.06 -8.05 5.92
CA SER A 66 7.13 -6.68 5.39
C SER A 66 6.49 -5.70 6.37
N LEU A 67 7.28 -5.18 7.28
CA LEU A 67 6.87 -4.22 8.30
C LEU A 67 7.47 -2.84 7.99
N TRP A 68 6.65 -1.81 8.05
CA TRP A 68 7.12 -0.44 7.90
C TRP A 68 7.65 0.06 9.25
N PRO A 69 8.92 0.47 9.32
CA PRO A 69 9.48 1.00 10.56
C PRO A 69 8.82 2.34 10.91
N LEU A 70 8.45 2.48 12.18
CA LEU A 70 7.97 3.74 12.74
C LEU A 70 8.99 4.24 13.77
N PRO A 71 9.32 5.55 13.77
CA PRO A 71 10.30 6.10 14.70
C PRO A 71 9.69 6.22 16.10
N MET A 72 9.96 5.25 16.98
CA MET A 72 9.43 5.20 18.34
C MET A 72 9.69 6.49 19.12
N SER A 73 10.88 7.06 18.97
CA SER A 73 11.26 8.33 19.63
C SER A 73 10.38 9.53 19.25
N VAL A 74 9.68 9.45 18.12
CA VAL A 74 8.79 10.52 17.62
C VAL A 74 7.33 10.22 17.93
N ILE A 75 6.90 8.97 17.68
CA ILE A 75 5.48 8.60 17.85
C ILE A 75 5.13 8.28 19.30
N ALA A 76 6.11 7.82 20.10
CA ALA A 76 5.93 7.47 21.50
C ALA A 76 7.15 7.90 22.33
N PRO A 77 7.42 9.21 22.47
CA PRO A 77 8.57 9.71 23.22
C PRO A 77 8.51 9.22 24.69
N GLY A 78 9.65 8.73 25.18
CA GLY A 78 9.75 8.12 26.50
C GLY A 78 9.40 6.64 26.56
N CYS A 79 9.00 6.05 25.44
CA CYS A 79 8.81 4.61 25.29
C CYS A 79 9.98 3.98 24.50
N ASP A 80 10.21 2.67 24.76
CA ASP A 80 11.23 1.90 24.08
C ASP A 80 10.72 0.49 23.80
N ILE A 81 11.42 -0.25 22.95
CA ILE A 81 11.15 -1.67 22.69
C ILE A 81 12.29 -2.48 23.25
N VAL A 82 11.96 -3.42 24.13
CA VAL A 82 12.92 -4.33 24.74
C VAL A 82 12.55 -5.79 24.48
N ASP A 83 13.52 -6.68 24.54
CA ASP A 83 13.31 -8.12 24.42
C ASP A 83 14.21 -8.83 25.44
N ASP A 84 13.62 -9.58 26.34
CA ASP A 84 14.34 -10.34 27.38
C ASP A 84 14.66 -11.78 26.97
N GLY A 85 14.48 -12.10 25.71
CA GLY A 85 14.66 -13.48 25.22
C GLY A 85 13.34 -14.25 25.08
N THR A 86 12.19 -13.68 25.48
CA THR A 86 10.88 -14.35 25.44
C THR A 86 9.86 -13.67 24.53
N GLY A 87 10.10 -12.43 24.13
CA GLY A 87 9.23 -11.66 23.23
C GLY A 87 9.51 -10.16 23.31
N ALA A 88 9.18 -9.44 22.25
CA ALA A 88 9.28 -7.99 22.24
C ALA A 88 8.21 -7.35 23.13
N GLN A 89 8.58 -6.31 23.85
CA GLN A 89 7.72 -5.56 24.77
C GLN A 89 7.97 -4.06 24.60
N ILE A 90 6.88 -3.27 24.61
CA ILE A 90 6.98 -1.81 24.69
C ILE A 90 7.05 -1.43 26.16
N THR A 91 8.04 -0.60 26.52
CA THR A 91 8.22 -0.03 27.87
C THR A 91 7.84 1.45 27.88
N GLY A 92 7.66 2.03 29.06
CA GLY A 92 7.21 3.40 29.23
C GLY A 92 5.68 3.57 29.22
N GLU A 93 5.22 4.80 29.18
CA GLU A 93 3.78 5.14 29.19
C GLU A 93 3.24 5.16 27.73
N PHE A 94 3.13 3.98 27.13
CA PHE A 94 2.59 3.81 25.79
C PHE A 94 1.06 3.82 25.86
N THR A 95 0.47 4.99 25.66
CA THR A 95 -0.98 5.21 25.80
C THR A 95 -1.63 5.71 24.52
N ASN A 96 -2.93 5.55 24.46
CA ASN A 96 -3.74 6.04 23.35
C ASN A 96 -3.70 7.57 23.23
N GLU A 97 -3.69 8.27 24.38
CA GLU A 97 -3.61 9.73 24.45
C GLU A 97 -2.29 10.24 23.87
N LEU A 98 -1.18 9.63 24.27
CA LEU A 98 0.15 9.95 23.74
C LEU A 98 0.19 9.78 22.22
N LEU A 99 -0.30 8.65 21.74
CA LEU A 99 -0.31 8.36 20.29
C LEU A 99 -1.27 9.28 19.53
N ALA A 100 -2.42 9.61 20.10
CA ALA A 100 -3.34 10.57 19.49
C ALA A 100 -2.71 11.96 19.35
N GLU A 101 -1.98 12.41 20.35
CA GLU A 101 -1.26 13.69 20.31
C GLU A 101 -0.15 13.67 19.27
N THR A 102 0.71 12.68 19.30
CA THR A 102 1.93 12.64 18.47
C THR A 102 1.68 12.26 17.01
N ILE A 103 0.63 11.48 16.73
CA ILE A 103 0.32 10.98 15.39
C ILE A 103 -0.80 11.79 14.73
N ASN A 104 -1.90 12.05 15.43
CA ASN A 104 -3.14 12.54 14.83
C ASN A 104 -3.38 14.05 14.98
N THR A 105 -2.55 14.78 15.70
CA THR A 105 -2.69 16.26 15.78
C THR A 105 -2.59 16.87 14.39
N VAL A 106 -3.67 17.54 13.97
CA VAL A 106 -3.77 18.12 12.63
C VAL A 106 -2.64 19.12 12.40
N GLY A 107 -1.93 18.96 11.28
CA GLY A 107 -0.86 19.85 10.84
C GLY A 107 0.51 19.64 11.50
N THR A 108 0.59 18.90 12.62
CA THR A 108 1.86 18.69 13.34
C THR A 108 2.16 17.24 13.69
N GLY A 109 1.13 16.41 13.82
CA GLY A 109 1.29 14.98 14.12
C GLY A 109 2.02 14.23 12.99
N TYR A 110 2.60 13.10 13.34
CA TYR A 110 3.44 12.32 12.42
C TYR A 110 2.71 11.91 11.13
N ARG A 111 1.39 11.72 11.17
CA ARG A 111 0.55 11.45 10.00
C ARG A 111 0.51 12.61 9.00
N TYR A 112 0.60 13.85 9.48
CA TYR A 112 0.51 15.06 8.67
C TYR A 112 1.88 15.60 8.28
N MET A 113 2.82 15.56 9.21
CA MET A 113 4.17 16.08 9.06
C MET A 113 5.21 15.09 9.61
N PRO A 114 5.52 14.01 8.91
CA PRO A 114 6.52 13.03 9.33
C PRO A 114 7.92 13.66 9.33
N LYS A 115 8.47 13.93 10.51
CA LYS A 115 9.78 14.60 10.68
C LYS A 115 10.95 13.65 10.53
N VAL A 116 10.76 12.37 10.80
CA VAL A 116 11.79 11.33 10.71
C VAL A 116 11.34 10.32 9.67
N THR A 117 12.06 10.24 8.58
CA THR A 117 11.76 9.35 7.44
C THR A 117 13.03 8.66 6.96
N CYS A 118 12.90 7.47 6.40
CA CYS A 118 14.02 6.71 5.85
C CYS A 118 14.15 6.82 4.32
N GLY A 119 13.19 7.47 3.66
CA GLY A 119 13.17 7.61 2.20
C GLY A 119 14.12 8.69 1.68
N PRO A 120 14.29 8.77 0.34
CA PRO A 120 15.17 9.76 -0.31
C PRO A 120 14.69 11.19 -0.16
N TYR A 121 13.42 11.39 0.10
CA TYR A 121 12.80 12.71 0.30
C TYR A 121 12.07 12.78 1.63
N GLN A 122 11.94 13.99 2.14
CA GLN A 122 11.16 14.30 3.33
C GLN A 122 10.11 15.37 2.99
N LEU A 123 8.93 15.26 3.61
CA LEU A 123 7.88 16.27 3.50
C LEU A 123 8.29 17.51 4.27
N THR A 124 8.37 18.66 3.59
CA THR A 124 8.75 19.94 4.19
C THR A 124 7.60 20.93 4.28
N ALA A 125 6.58 20.79 3.42
CA ALA A 125 5.38 21.59 3.50
C ALA A 125 4.18 20.82 2.94
N TYR A 126 3.00 21.10 3.48
CA TYR A 126 1.73 20.65 2.94
C TYR A 126 0.71 21.79 2.98
N ASN A 127 0.09 22.08 1.85
CA ASN A 127 -1.01 23.02 1.73
C ASN A 127 -2.31 22.27 1.50
N ASP A 128 -3.17 22.24 2.49
CA ASP A 128 -4.45 21.53 2.42
C ASP A 128 -5.44 22.22 1.47
N GLY A 129 -5.38 23.54 1.32
CA GLY A 129 -6.24 24.30 0.40
C GLY A 129 -6.01 23.90 -1.06
N ASP A 130 -4.75 23.85 -1.46
CA ASP A 130 -4.34 23.52 -2.84
C ASP A 130 -4.08 22.02 -3.02
N LYS A 131 -4.18 21.21 -1.95
CA LYS A 131 -3.81 19.78 -1.96
C LYS A 131 -2.43 19.55 -2.56
N GLN A 132 -1.46 20.32 -2.05
CA GLN A 132 -0.09 20.31 -2.54
C GLN A 132 0.88 19.94 -1.43
N ALA A 133 1.78 19.01 -1.72
CA ALA A 133 2.89 18.62 -0.85
C ALA A 133 4.23 19.02 -1.47
N THR A 134 5.12 19.57 -0.66
CA THR A 134 6.50 19.86 -1.06
C THR A 134 7.44 18.88 -0.38
N LEU A 135 8.23 18.21 -1.18
CA LEU A 135 9.23 17.24 -0.74
C LEU A 135 10.62 17.76 -1.09
N THR A 136 11.56 17.68 -0.15
CA THR A 136 12.98 18.03 -0.38
C THR A 136 13.85 16.80 -0.10
N ILE A 137 15.06 16.80 -0.65
CA ILE A 137 16.03 15.72 -0.41
C ILE A 137 16.21 15.52 1.09
N ASN A 138 16.12 14.27 1.53
CA ASN A 138 16.44 13.88 2.90
C ASN A 138 17.96 13.79 3.06
N PRO A 139 18.59 14.68 3.84
CA PRO A 139 20.04 14.71 3.98
C PRO A 139 20.61 13.46 4.68
N ASN A 140 19.76 12.72 5.39
CA ASN A 140 20.16 11.48 6.09
C ASN A 140 20.06 10.24 5.21
N PHE A 141 19.48 10.35 4.00
CA PHE A 141 19.35 9.21 3.10
C PHE A 141 20.73 8.78 2.56
N LYS A 142 21.09 7.53 2.79
CA LYS A 142 22.42 7.00 2.42
C LYS A 142 22.50 6.54 0.96
N GLY A 143 21.39 6.39 0.28
CA GLY A 143 21.27 5.87 -1.07
C GLY A 143 20.38 4.63 -1.12
N THR A 144 20.01 4.21 -2.35
CA THR A 144 19.33 2.94 -2.60
C THR A 144 20.30 1.77 -2.35
N TYR A 145 19.82 0.55 -2.54
CA TYR A 145 20.68 -0.65 -2.51
C TYR A 145 21.89 -0.54 -3.45
N ASP A 146 21.72 0.08 -4.61
CA ASP A 146 22.79 0.33 -5.60
C ASP A 146 23.57 1.62 -5.34
N GLY A 147 23.34 2.25 -4.20
CA GLY A 147 24.02 3.51 -3.82
C GLY A 147 23.51 4.76 -4.55
N VAL A 148 22.41 4.67 -5.31
CA VAL A 148 21.85 5.81 -6.03
C VAL A 148 21.21 6.78 -5.05
N LYS A 149 21.49 8.07 -5.22
CA LYS A 149 20.92 9.17 -4.44
C LYS A 149 20.03 10.06 -5.30
N PRO A 150 19.05 10.75 -4.69
CA PRO A 150 18.20 11.69 -5.40
C PRO A 150 19.04 12.86 -5.97
N SER A 151 18.70 13.31 -7.18
CA SER A 151 19.33 14.45 -7.85
C SER A 151 18.41 15.66 -7.99
N ILE A 152 17.10 15.46 -7.91
CA ILE A 152 16.10 16.54 -7.94
C ILE A 152 15.97 17.10 -6.54
N GLU A 153 16.30 18.38 -6.35
CA GLU A 153 16.32 19.00 -5.01
C GLU A 153 14.94 19.08 -4.37
N THR A 154 13.93 19.42 -5.16
CA THR A 154 12.55 19.62 -4.69
C THR A 154 11.57 18.96 -5.63
N ILE A 155 10.62 18.22 -5.06
CA ILE A 155 9.48 17.65 -5.77
C ILE A 155 8.22 18.26 -5.18
N VAL A 156 7.35 18.80 -6.06
CA VAL A 156 6.04 19.30 -5.69
C VAL A 156 4.99 18.33 -6.21
N VAL A 157 4.27 17.70 -5.30
CA VAL A 157 3.15 16.82 -5.62
C VAL A 157 1.86 17.59 -5.41
N LYS A 158 1.05 17.72 -6.46
CA LYS A 158 -0.25 18.39 -6.37
C LYS A 158 -1.36 17.52 -6.94
N LYS A 159 -2.56 17.70 -6.44
CA LYS A 159 -3.75 17.08 -7.02
C LYS A 159 -4.12 17.80 -8.30
N THR A 160 -4.27 17.06 -9.39
CA THR A 160 -4.81 17.55 -10.65
C THR A 160 -6.26 17.11 -10.83
N VAL A 161 -6.96 17.77 -11.73
CA VAL A 161 -8.31 17.36 -12.17
C VAL A 161 -8.15 16.57 -13.46
N PRO A 162 -8.64 15.32 -13.55
CA PRO A 162 -8.45 14.47 -14.73
C PRO A 162 -8.81 15.14 -16.06
N ALA A 163 -9.88 15.92 -16.08
CA ALA A 163 -10.35 16.59 -17.31
C ALA A 163 -9.40 17.68 -17.84
N THR A 164 -8.52 18.24 -17.00
CA THR A 164 -7.60 19.34 -17.35
C THR A 164 -6.13 18.98 -17.15
N SER A 165 -5.84 17.77 -16.70
CA SER A 165 -4.47 17.38 -16.34
C SER A 165 -3.51 17.42 -17.53
N MET A 166 -3.98 17.06 -18.73
CA MET A 166 -3.17 17.13 -19.94
C MET A 166 -2.85 18.58 -20.33
N ASP A 167 -3.84 19.47 -20.22
CA ASP A 167 -3.62 20.91 -20.47
C ASP A 167 -2.61 21.50 -19.48
N GLU A 168 -2.63 21.05 -18.22
CA GLU A 168 -1.65 21.47 -17.22
C GLU A 168 -0.23 20.99 -17.58
N LEU A 169 -0.09 19.76 -18.10
CA LEU A 169 1.19 19.23 -18.56
C LEU A 169 1.72 20.00 -19.77
N LEU A 170 0.89 20.23 -20.77
CA LEU A 170 1.25 20.95 -21.99
C LEU A 170 1.59 22.43 -21.71
N ALA A 171 0.91 23.03 -20.74
CA ALA A 171 1.20 24.40 -20.30
C ALA A 171 2.44 24.52 -19.41
N GLY A 172 3.08 23.39 -19.04
CA GLY A 172 4.21 23.38 -18.13
C GLY A 172 3.85 23.70 -16.67
N SER A 173 2.59 23.61 -16.31
CA SER A 173 2.14 23.78 -14.91
C SER A 173 2.47 22.56 -14.04
N VAL A 174 2.70 21.41 -14.66
CA VAL A 174 3.25 20.20 -14.11
C VAL A 174 4.26 19.60 -15.09
N ASP A 175 5.26 18.92 -14.58
CA ASP A 175 6.30 18.27 -15.38
C ASP A 175 5.98 16.80 -15.68
N MET A 176 5.07 16.19 -14.90
CA MET A 176 4.72 14.78 -15.02
C MET A 176 3.30 14.52 -14.51
N LEU A 177 2.58 13.68 -15.22
CA LEU A 177 1.35 13.04 -14.74
C LEU A 177 1.69 11.61 -14.33
N ASP A 178 1.42 11.27 -13.08
CA ASP A 178 1.68 9.93 -12.54
C ASP A 178 0.42 9.07 -12.58
N ALA A 179 0.60 7.80 -12.95
CA ALA A 179 -0.43 6.76 -12.93
C ALA A 179 -1.74 7.14 -13.65
N THR A 180 -1.68 7.35 -14.96
CA THR A 180 -2.85 7.64 -15.80
C THR A 180 -3.48 6.34 -16.34
N PRO A 181 -4.51 5.77 -15.70
CA PRO A 181 -5.12 4.49 -16.10
C PRO A 181 -6.36 4.66 -16.99
N ASP A 182 -6.82 5.87 -17.19
CA ASP A 182 -8.06 6.18 -17.95
C ASP A 182 -7.80 6.17 -19.45
N GLY A 183 -8.56 5.33 -20.19
CA GLY A 183 -8.36 5.13 -21.62
C GLY A 183 -8.40 6.43 -22.43
N PRO A 184 -9.41 7.29 -22.32
CA PRO A 184 -9.47 8.57 -23.01
C PRO A 184 -8.28 9.50 -22.73
N GLN A 185 -7.78 9.53 -21.50
CA GLN A 185 -6.59 10.31 -21.15
C GLN A 185 -5.33 9.73 -21.78
N ILE A 186 -5.21 8.38 -21.83
CA ILE A 186 -4.09 7.70 -22.48
C ILE A 186 -4.08 8.05 -23.98
N GLU A 187 -5.20 7.92 -24.67
CA GLU A 187 -5.30 8.25 -26.11
C GLU A 187 -4.91 9.71 -26.36
N ASN A 188 -5.49 10.64 -25.62
CA ASN A 188 -5.13 12.05 -25.73
C ASN A 188 -3.64 12.30 -25.49
N GLY A 189 -3.06 11.63 -24.52
CA GLY A 189 -1.61 11.71 -24.25
C GLY A 189 -0.77 11.15 -25.39
N LEU A 190 -1.17 10.01 -25.99
CA LEU A 190 -0.46 9.41 -27.12
C LEU A 190 -0.49 10.27 -28.37
N ASP A 191 -1.58 11.01 -28.62
CA ASP A 191 -1.64 11.99 -29.71
C ASP A 191 -0.58 13.09 -29.56
N HIS A 192 -0.36 13.57 -28.33
CA HIS A 192 0.69 14.56 -28.01
C HIS A 192 2.09 13.96 -28.06
N VAL A 193 2.25 12.66 -27.76
CA VAL A 193 3.53 11.94 -27.98
C VAL A 193 3.86 11.85 -29.47
N GLU A 194 2.87 11.50 -30.31
CA GLU A 194 3.05 11.45 -31.76
C GLU A 194 3.41 12.82 -32.34
N ALA A 195 2.82 13.88 -31.79
CA ALA A 195 3.17 15.25 -32.14
C ALA A 195 4.55 15.69 -31.64
N GLY A 196 5.21 14.90 -30.80
CA GLY A 196 6.54 15.21 -30.24
C GLY A 196 6.53 16.26 -29.11
N GLU A 197 5.38 16.51 -28.51
CA GLU A 197 5.19 17.54 -27.48
C GLU A 197 5.51 17.02 -26.08
N ILE A 198 5.27 15.73 -25.83
CA ILE A 198 5.56 15.05 -24.57
C ILE A 198 6.18 13.68 -24.81
N SER A 199 6.66 13.03 -23.76
CA SER A 199 7.09 11.64 -23.77
C SER A 199 6.33 10.82 -22.72
N TYR A 200 6.35 9.49 -22.85
CA TYR A 200 5.69 8.63 -21.89
C TYR A 200 6.53 7.39 -21.56
N VAL A 201 6.21 6.79 -20.42
CA VAL A 201 6.68 5.47 -20.02
C VAL A 201 5.46 4.62 -19.66
N SER A 202 5.40 3.41 -20.21
CA SER A 202 4.39 2.42 -19.82
C SER A 202 5.03 1.19 -19.22
N TYR A 203 4.31 0.54 -18.32
CA TYR A 203 4.72 -0.71 -17.70
C TYR A 203 3.50 -1.58 -17.39
N ASP A 204 3.70 -2.88 -17.43
CA ASP A 204 2.66 -3.84 -17.04
C ASP A 204 2.42 -3.74 -15.54
N ARG A 205 1.20 -3.39 -15.17
CA ARG A 205 0.81 -3.30 -13.77
C ARG A 205 0.80 -4.69 -13.11
N ALA A 206 1.37 -4.80 -11.93
CA ALA A 206 1.32 -6.00 -11.09
C ALA A 206 0.00 -6.12 -10.31
N GLY A 207 -1.10 -5.66 -10.86
CA GLY A 207 -2.41 -5.65 -10.23
C GLY A 207 -3.51 -5.93 -11.25
N TYR A 208 -4.74 -5.98 -10.75
CA TYR A 208 -5.92 -6.19 -11.59
C TYR A 208 -7.12 -5.42 -11.04
N GLY A 209 -8.11 -5.15 -11.88
CA GLY A 209 -9.43 -4.69 -11.48
C GLY A 209 -10.37 -5.88 -11.29
N GLN A 210 -11.28 -5.80 -10.32
CA GLN A 210 -12.23 -6.87 -10.03
C GLN A 210 -13.62 -6.34 -9.69
N ILE A 211 -14.63 -7.17 -9.92
CA ILE A 211 -15.95 -7.02 -9.32
C ILE A 211 -15.97 -7.92 -8.08
N GLN A 212 -16.10 -7.31 -6.91
CA GLN A 212 -16.19 -8.04 -5.66
C GLN A 212 -17.63 -8.17 -5.21
N PHE A 213 -18.04 -9.37 -4.83
CA PHE A 213 -19.36 -9.64 -4.31
C PHE A 213 -19.35 -9.74 -2.79
N SER A 214 -20.35 -9.14 -2.15
CA SER A 214 -20.64 -9.44 -0.76
C SER A 214 -21.28 -10.82 -0.67
N CYS A 215 -20.62 -11.74 0.03
CA CYS A 215 -21.06 -13.14 0.12
C CYS A 215 -21.87 -13.45 1.39
N ASP A 216 -21.93 -12.49 2.32
CA ASP A 216 -22.51 -12.72 3.65
C ASP A 216 -23.99 -12.35 3.73
N PHE A 217 -24.48 -11.52 2.81
CA PHE A 217 -25.86 -11.06 2.83
C PHE A 217 -26.39 -10.69 1.42
N GLY A 218 -27.70 -10.50 1.31
CA GLY A 218 -28.37 -10.12 0.09
C GLY A 218 -28.38 -11.22 -0.99
N PRO A 219 -28.78 -10.92 -2.23
CA PRO A 219 -28.86 -11.91 -3.31
C PRO A 219 -27.52 -12.54 -3.66
N THR A 220 -26.42 -11.80 -3.49
CA THR A 220 -25.08 -12.26 -3.84
C THR A 220 -24.47 -13.25 -2.83
N GLN A 221 -25.16 -13.55 -1.72
CA GLN A 221 -24.79 -14.68 -0.85
C GLN A 221 -24.92 -16.04 -1.58
N PHE A 222 -25.81 -16.13 -2.57
CA PHE A 222 -26.03 -17.35 -3.34
C PHE A 222 -25.01 -17.46 -4.48
N PRO A 223 -24.25 -18.58 -4.57
CA PRO A 223 -23.25 -18.78 -5.64
C PRO A 223 -23.86 -18.70 -7.04
N GLU A 224 -25.08 -19.19 -7.22
CA GLU A 224 -25.80 -19.22 -8.50
C GLU A 224 -26.06 -17.79 -9.02
N VAL A 225 -26.36 -16.85 -8.12
CA VAL A 225 -26.56 -15.43 -8.49
C VAL A 225 -25.23 -14.81 -8.95
N ARG A 226 -24.15 -15.08 -8.23
CA ARG A 226 -22.82 -14.60 -8.64
C ARG A 226 -22.39 -15.18 -9.99
N GLN A 227 -22.63 -16.47 -10.21
CA GLN A 227 -22.37 -17.14 -11.49
C GLN A 227 -23.22 -16.53 -12.62
N ALA A 228 -24.53 -16.32 -12.39
CA ALA A 228 -25.40 -15.69 -13.38
C ALA A 228 -24.90 -14.30 -13.77
N ILE A 229 -24.46 -13.48 -12.82
CA ILE A 229 -23.86 -12.17 -13.10
C ILE A 229 -22.59 -12.33 -13.94
N ALA A 230 -21.72 -13.29 -13.60
CA ALA A 230 -20.49 -13.54 -14.35
C ALA A 230 -20.75 -13.96 -15.80
N TYR A 231 -21.77 -14.79 -16.05
CA TYR A 231 -22.18 -15.15 -17.42
C TYR A 231 -22.79 -14.01 -18.23
N CYS A 232 -23.35 -13.00 -17.56
CA CYS A 232 -23.89 -11.81 -18.23
C CYS A 232 -22.81 -10.75 -18.52
N LEU A 233 -21.61 -10.90 -18.00
CA LEU A 233 -20.54 -9.91 -18.17
C LEU A 233 -19.64 -10.26 -19.36
N ASP A 234 -19.75 -9.53 -20.44
CA ASP A 234 -18.78 -9.55 -21.55
C ASP A 234 -17.51 -8.81 -21.10
N ARG A 235 -16.55 -9.57 -20.57
CA ARG A 235 -15.31 -9.02 -20.00
C ARG A 235 -14.41 -8.41 -21.06
N ASP A 236 -14.35 -9.00 -22.25
CA ASP A 236 -13.51 -8.50 -23.34
C ASP A 236 -14.03 -7.15 -23.85
N ASN A 237 -15.33 -7.04 -24.05
CA ASN A 237 -15.94 -5.78 -24.47
C ASN A 237 -15.84 -4.72 -23.37
N PHE A 238 -16.03 -5.11 -22.09
CA PHE A 238 -15.86 -4.20 -20.97
C PHE A 238 -14.43 -3.62 -20.92
N VAL A 239 -13.41 -4.48 -20.95
CA VAL A 239 -12.02 -4.03 -20.95
C VAL A 239 -11.73 -3.16 -22.17
N LYS A 240 -12.15 -3.58 -23.37
CA LYS A 240 -11.94 -2.81 -24.59
C LYS A 240 -12.56 -1.41 -24.52
N GLN A 241 -13.75 -1.28 -23.95
CA GLN A 241 -14.41 0.02 -23.85
C GLN A 241 -13.87 0.87 -22.70
N PHE A 242 -13.53 0.26 -21.58
CA PHE A 242 -13.02 0.97 -20.43
C PHE A 242 -11.58 1.45 -20.59
N THR A 243 -10.72 0.61 -21.18
CA THR A 243 -9.31 0.92 -21.34
C THR A 243 -8.91 1.36 -22.74
N LEU A 244 -9.85 1.41 -23.69
CA LEU A 244 -9.61 1.67 -25.12
C LEU A 244 -8.53 0.78 -25.74
N GLY A 245 -8.37 -0.45 -25.23
CA GLY A 245 -7.38 -1.40 -25.72
C GLY A 245 -6.07 -1.43 -24.92
N HIS A 246 -5.91 -0.54 -23.94
CA HIS A 246 -4.70 -0.49 -23.09
C HIS A 246 -4.77 -1.42 -21.87
N GLY A 247 -5.75 -2.30 -21.80
CA GLY A 247 -5.91 -3.31 -20.77
C GLY A 247 -6.15 -4.68 -21.34
N SER A 248 -6.12 -5.68 -20.47
CA SER A 248 -6.37 -7.08 -20.82
C SER A 248 -7.23 -7.76 -19.77
N VAL A 249 -8.05 -8.73 -20.21
CA VAL A 249 -8.80 -9.60 -19.28
C VAL A 249 -7.81 -10.48 -18.52
N VAL A 250 -8.00 -10.63 -17.22
CA VAL A 250 -7.26 -11.56 -16.39
C VAL A 250 -8.16 -12.69 -15.89
N ASN A 251 -7.62 -13.90 -15.85
CA ASN A 251 -8.29 -15.09 -15.36
C ASN A 251 -7.70 -15.49 -14.00
N GLY A 252 -8.23 -14.90 -12.94
CA GLY A 252 -7.79 -15.15 -11.58
C GLY A 252 -7.22 -13.91 -10.88
N PRO A 253 -6.78 -14.07 -9.64
CA PRO A 253 -6.35 -12.96 -8.79
C PRO A 253 -4.90 -12.52 -9.04
N TYR A 254 -4.44 -12.56 -10.29
CA TYR A 254 -3.06 -12.21 -10.67
C TYR A 254 -3.06 -11.31 -11.89
N GLY A 255 -2.24 -10.26 -11.88
CA GLY A 255 -1.93 -9.47 -13.07
C GLY A 255 -1.07 -10.26 -14.06
N LEU A 256 -1.19 -9.96 -15.35
CA LEU A 256 -0.50 -10.72 -16.41
C LEU A 256 1.03 -10.61 -16.33
N SER A 257 1.55 -9.58 -15.69
CA SER A 257 3.00 -9.38 -15.48
C SER A 257 3.57 -10.18 -14.32
N GLN A 258 2.73 -10.69 -13.43
CA GLN A 258 3.15 -11.43 -12.25
C GLN A 258 3.64 -12.83 -12.60
N TRP A 259 4.66 -13.31 -11.90
CA TRP A 259 5.27 -14.62 -12.17
C TRP A 259 4.29 -15.77 -11.94
N GLU A 260 3.40 -15.65 -10.98
CA GLU A 260 2.37 -16.65 -10.67
C GLU A 260 1.47 -16.92 -11.87
N TYR A 261 1.12 -15.86 -12.62
CA TYR A 261 0.37 -16.02 -13.86
C TYR A 261 1.25 -16.56 -14.98
N LYS A 262 2.44 -15.98 -15.18
CA LYS A 262 3.34 -16.36 -16.29
C LYS A 262 3.73 -17.83 -16.24
N ASP A 263 4.09 -18.33 -15.06
CA ASP A 263 4.55 -19.71 -14.89
C ASP A 263 3.40 -20.74 -14.90
N ASN A 264 2.17 -20.29 -14.62
CA ASN A 264 1.00 -21.16 -14.50
C ASN A 264 -0.13 -20.82 -15.50
N LYS A 265 0.16 -20.04 -16.53
CA LYS A 265 -0.84 -19.48 -17.45
C LYS A 265 -1.83 -20.51 -17.96
N ALA A 266 -1.36 -21.65 -18.45
CA ALA A 266 -2.23 -22.68 -19.04
C ALA A 266 -3.21 -23.24 -18.02
N ALA A 267 -2.76 -23.53 -16.80
CA ALA A 267 -3.60 -24.06 -15.73
C ALA A 267 -4.60 -23.01 -15.21
N LEU A 268 -4.19 -21.74 -15.15
CA LEU A 268 -5.05 -20.65 -14.72
C LEU A 268 -6.13 -20.34 -15.76
N ASP A 269 -5.77 -20.28 -17.03
CA ASP A 269 -6.72 -20.03 -18.12
C ASP A 269 -7.75 -21.17 -18.24
N GLU A 270 -7.34 -22.41 -18.06
CA GLU A 270 -8.24 -23.58 -18.09
C GLU A 270 -9.22 -23.58 -16.89
N ARG A 271 -8.72 -23.27 -15.68
CA ARG A 271 -9.51 -23.41 -14.45
C ARG A 271 -10.33 -22.17 -14.10
N LEU A 272 -9.82 -20.99 -14.43
CA LEU A 272 -10.36 -19.71 -13.95
C LEU A 272 -11.09 -18.92 -15.03
N ASN A 273 -11.27 -19.49 -16.22
CA ASN A 273 -12.07 -18.90 -17.29
C ASN A 273 -13.29 -19.74 -17.70
N PRO A 274 -14.16 -20.16 -16.78
CA PRO A 274 -15.34 -20.94 -17.13
C PRO A 274 -16.48 -20.11 -17.73
N TYR A 275 -16.35 -18.77 -17.78
CA TYR A 275 -17.42 -17.83 -18.14
C TYR A 275 -17.13 -17.08 -19.46
N THR A 276 -16.50 -17.73 -20.38
CA THR A 276 -16.29 -17.23 -21.75
C THR A 276 -17.42 -17.60 -22.68
#